data_cafa31e67cb19204e9c2278a2c85a90e
#
_entry.id   cafa31e67cb19204e9c2278a2c85a90e
#
_cell.length_a   1.000
_cell.length_b   1.000
_cell.length_c   1.000
_cell.angle_alpha   90.00
_cell.angle_beta   90.00
_cell.angle_gamma   90.00
#
_symmetry.space_group_name_H-M   'P 1'
#
loop_
_entity.id
_entity.type
_entity.pdbx_description
1 polymer ?
#
loop_
_entity_poly.entity_id
_entity_poly.type
_entity_poly.pdbx_seq_one_letter_code
_entity_poly.pdbx_strand_id
1 'polypeptide(L)'
;MRLFCYKAKCGDAFHLQYEGESGRCRNIFLDMGYSKTYTQVLKGVISNLIRSSEQIDALFLSHIHDDHIGGASRFIKDIQKDCALGNVVSQWIYNPPRRYDVEQVSDNKNGVLCGIVSGDKVYEYIQSHSPLDWGDVIEGMSFSIDGMTVTVLSPDEGKLNLLREKYSNNRPLCKSETNEVSVEAGNVVDDYATLLNDFNIECFQEDTSVENASSIAALFEYVGKRVLWLSDSVPSVIMHSLFKLGYSEANKLHCDAVLLSHHGSVA
;
A
#
# COMPACT_ATOMS: atom_id res chain seq x y z
N MET A 1 -10.73 -1.24 -18.31
CA MET A 1 -9.86 -0.91 -17.16
C MET A 1 -8.55 -0.32 -17.67
N ARG A 2 -8.02 0.71 -17.02
CA ARG A 2 -6.72 1.36 -17.29
C ARG A 2 -5.89 1.30 -16.02
N LEU A 3 -4.59 1.07 -16.15
CA LEU A 3 -3.61 1.14 -15.08
C LEU A 3 -2.66 2.31 -15.36
N PHE A 4 -2.54 3.22 -14.41
CA PHE A 4 -1.57 4.31 -14.44
C PHE A 4 -0.48 4.04 -13.40
N CYS A 5 0.77 4.12 -13.84
CA CYS A 5 1.95 4.04 -12.97
C CYS A 5 2.55 5.44 -12.88
N TYR A 6 2.56 6.00 -11.70
CA TYR A 6 3.07 7.35 -11.48
C TYR A 6 4.55 7.34 -11.10
N LYS A 7 5.25 8.41 -11.45
CA LYS A 7 6.66 8.54 -11.08
C LYS A 7 6.81 8.75 -9.57
N ALA A 8 7.16 7.70 -8.86
CA ALA A 8 7.29 7.68 -7.40
C ALA A 8 8.75 7.48 -6.92
N LYS A 9 9.75 7.49 -7.83
CA LYS A 9 11.14 7.10 -7.58
C LYS A 9 11.24 5.62 -7.17
N CYS A 10 11.71 5.36 -5.93
CA CYS A 10 11.77 4.01 -5.38
C CYS A 10 10.47 3.60 -4.65
N GLY A 11 9.42 4.41 -4.70
CA GLY A 11 8.17 4.10 -4.02
C GLY A 11 7.06 3.75 -4.99
N ASP A 12 5.90 3.38 -4.47
CA ASP A 12 4.73 2.96 -5.23
C ASP A 12 3.65 4.03 -5.28
N ALA A 13 3.10 4.28 -6.47
CA ALA A 13 1.93 5.10 -6.66
C ALA A 13 1.23 4.67 -7.96
N PHE A 14 0.14 3.92 -7.83
CA PHE A 14 -0.62 3.40 -8.97
C PHE A 14 -2.08 3.85 -8.91
N HIS A 15 -2.75 3.79 -10.05
CA HIS A 15 -4.15 4.14 -10.15
C HIS A 15 -4.83 3.23 -11.16
N LEU A 16 -5.85 2.53 -10.72
CA LEU A 16 -6.76 1.77 -11.57
C LEU A 16 -7.98 2.62 -11.85
N GLN A 17 -8.30 2.79 -13.14
CA GLN A 17 -9.50 3.49 -13.60
C GLN A 17 -10.34 2.56 -14.48
N TYR A 18 -11.64 2.51 -14.21
CA TYR A 18 -12.59 1.72 -15.01
C TYR A 18 -13.99 2.34 -14.99
N GLU A 19 -14.81 1.97 -15.95
CA GLU A 19 -16.23 2.30 -15.93
C GLU A 19 -16.96 1.23 -15.11
N GLY A 20 -17.52 1.60 -13.96
CA GLY A 20 -18.23 0.66 -13.11
C GLY A 20 -19.57 0.24 -13.67
N GLU A 21 -20.23 -0.75 -13.04
CA GLU A 21 -21.57 -1.23 -13.42
C GLU A 21 -22.63 -0.11 -13.36
N SER A 22 -22.41 0.88 -12.51
CA SER A 22 -23.25 2.07 -12.42
C SER A 22 -23.10 3.04 -13.62
N GLY A 23 -22.18 2.76 -14.56
CA GLY A 23 -21.82 3.65 -15.67
C GLY A 23 -20.96 4.84 -15.27
N ARG A 24 -20.46 4.87 -14.03
CA ARG A 24 -19.57 5.92 -13.54
C ARG A 24 -18.10 5.51 -13.68
N CYS A 25 -17.26 6.50 -13.96
CA CYS A 25 -15.81 6.31 -13.87
C CYS A 25 -15.42 6.10 -12.41
N ARG A 26 -14.70 5.00 -12.14
CA ARG A 26 -14.19 4.63 -10.82
C ARG A 26 -12.68 4.74 -10.79
N ASN A 27 -12.18 5.27 -9.69
CA ASN A 27 -10.76 5.53 -9.50
C ASN A 27 -10.30 4.87 -8.20
N ILE A 28 -9.42 3.88 -8.31
CA ILE A 28 -8.81 3.18 -7.18
C ILE A 28 -7.33 3.53 -7.15
N PHE A 29 -6.87 4.09 -6.06
CA PHE A 29 -5.45 4.39 -5.86
C PHE A 29 -4.80 3.32 -5.00
N LEU A 30 -3.59 2.93 -5.38
CA LEU A 30 -2.76 1.95 -4.69
C LEU A 30 -1.46 2.64 -4.32
N ASP A 31 -1.30 2.93 -3.04
CA ASP A 31 -0.26 3.74 -2.46
C ASP A 31 -0.14 5.18 -3.03
N MET A 32 0.59 6.01 -2.35
CA MET A 32 0.77 7.42 -2.72
C MET A 32 2.24 7.86 -2.78
N GLY A 33 3.16 6.90 -2.67
CA GLY A 33 4.58 7.15 -2.70
C GLY A 33 5.06 8.06 -1.57
N TYR A 34 6.21 8.68 -1.79
CA TYR A 34 6.75 9.70 -0.89
C TYR A 34 5.89 10.97 -0.83
N SER A 35 6.08 11.77 0.20
CA SER A 35 5.50 13.12 0.30
C SER A 35 5.77 13.99 -0.94
N LYS A 36 6.93 13.81 -1.60
CA LYS A 36 7.27 14.48 -2.86
C LYS A 36 6.48 13.94 -4.05
N THR A 37 6.18 12.65 -4.08
CA THR A 37 5.33 12.03 -5.12
C THR A 37 3.94 12.69 -5.12
N TYR A 38 3.34 12.83 -3.94
CA TYR A 38 2.08 13.55 -3.83
C TYR A 38 2.19 15.00 -4.33
N THR A 39 3.15 15.77 -3.82
CA THR A 39 3.21 17.20 -4.14
C THR A 39 3.56 17.50 -5.60
N GLN A 40 4.35 16.66 -6.24
CA GLN A 40 4.84 16.88 -7.60
C GLN A 40 3.98 16.21 -8.68
N VAL A 41 3.26 15.13 -8.34
CA VAL A 41 2.51 14.32 -9.30
C VAL A 41 1.06 14.16 -8.90
N LEU A 42 0.76 13.49 -7.77
CA LEU A 42 -0.61 13.08 -7.45
C LEU A 42 -1.53 14.26 -7.14
N LYS A 43 -1.01 15.36 -6.59
CA LYS A 43 -1.81 16.56 -6.32
C LYS A 43 -2.46 17.10 -7.60
N GLY A 44 -1.75 17.09 -8.72
CA GLY A 44 -2.29 17.48 -10.02
C GLY A 44 -3.34 16.49 -10.53
N VAL A 45 -3.09 15.19 -10.36
CA VAL A 45 -4.02 14.13 -10.73
C VAL A 45 -5.33 14.26 -9.93
N ILE A 46 -5.25 14.38 -8.62
CA ILE A 46 -6.41 14.53 -7.74
C ILE A 46 -7.19 15.82 -8.07
N SER A 47 -6.48 16.92 -8.31
CA SER A 47 -7.13 18.16 -8.74
C SER A 47 -7.87 18.02 -10.07
N ASN A 48 -7.40 17.17 -10.97
CA ASN A 48 -8.09 16.86 -12.22
C ASN A 48 -9.37 16.04 -11.98
N LEU A 49 -9.31 15.02 -11.12
CA LEU A 49 -10.50 14.25 -10.75
C LEU A 49 -11.59 15.16 -10.18
N ILE A 50 -11.25 16.04 -9.24
CA ILE A 50 -12.20 16.99 -8.65
C ILE A 50 -12.82 17.89 -9.72
N ARG A 51 -12.02 18.41 -10.64
CA ARG A 51 -12.53 19.25 -11.75
C ARG A 51 -13.47 18.49 -12.69
N SER A 52 -13.27 17.21 -12.85
CA SER A 52 -14.14 16.32 -13.61
C SER A 52 -15.35 15.80 -12.81
N SER A 53 -15.55 16.28 -11.58
CA SER A 53 -16.56 15.77 -10.65
C SER A 53 -16.40 14.26 -10.37
N GLU A 54 -15.18 13.78 -10.44
CA GLU A 54 -14.77 12.43 -10.05
C GLU A 54 -14.14 12.43 -8.67
N GLN A 55 -14.03 11.26 -8.07
CA GLN A 55 -13.45 11.04 -6.74
C GLN A 55 -12.52 9.84 -6.75
N ILE A 56 -11.79 9.65 -5.68
CA ILE A 56 -11.08 8.41 -5.38
C ILE A 56 -12.07 7.48 -4.67
N ASP A 57 -12.54 6.45 -5.36
CA ASP A 57 -13.53 5.52 -4.82
C ASP A 57 -12.94 4.64 -3.71
N ALA A 58 -11.69 4.24 -3.86
CA ALA A 58 -10.91 3.59 -2.81
C ALA A 58 -9.44 3.98 -2.88
N LEU A 59 -8.85 4.26 -1.73
CA LEU A 59 -7.41 4.46 -1.55
C LEU A 59 -6.88 3.33 -0.67
N PHE A 60 -6.08 2.46 -1.27
CA PHE A 60 -5.35 1.41 -0.56
C PHE A 60 -3.99 1.97 -0.14
N LEU A 61 -3.66 1.79 1.13
CA LEU A 61 -2.33 2.04 1.66
C LEU A 61 -1.78 0.72 2.18
N SER A 62 -0.76 0.22 1.51
CA SER A 62 -0.25 -1.13 1.72
C SER A 62 0.35 -1.31 3.11
N HIS A 63 1.28 -0.44 3.48
CA HIS A 63 2.00 -0.50 4.75
C HIS A 63 2.60 0.87 5.12
N ILE A 64 3.41 0.92 6.20
CA ILE A 64 3.82 2.16 6.85
C ILE A 64 5.10 2.80 6.31
N HIS A 65 5.80 2.19 5.33
CA HIS A 65 7.01 2.81 4.80
C HIS A 65 6.71 4.11 4.03
N ASP A 66 7.58 5.10 4.19
CA ASP A 66 7.34 6.46 3.66
C ASP A 66 7.24 6.54 2.13
N ASP A 67 7.81 5.59 1.42
CA ASP A 67 7.74 5.45 -0.03
C ASP A 67 6.40 4.87 -0.53
N HIS A 68 5.51 4.50 0.38
CA HIS A 68 4.13 4.09 0.13
C HIS A 68 3.12 5.04 0.76
N ILE A 69 3.29 5.37 2.06
CA ILE A 69 2.31 6.12 2.86
C ILE A 69 2.63 7.62 2.99
N GLY A 70 3.88 8.04 2.72
CA GLY A 70 4.32 9.42 2.92
C GLY A 70 3.50 10.44 2.14
N GLY A 71 3.07 10.08 0.93
CA GLY A 71 2.17 10.89 0.10
C GLY A 71 0.80 11.07 0.73
N ALA A 72 0.23 10.02 1.32
CA ALA A 72 -1.07 10.06 2.00
C ALA A 72 -1.02 10.96 3.24
N SER A 73 0.03 10.83 4.06
CA SER A 73 0.25 11.71 5.22
C SER A 73 0.36 13.19 4.80
N ARG A 74 0.97 13.46 3.64
CA ARG A 74 1.05 14.82 3.09
C ARG A 74 -0.29 15.30 2.53
N PHE A 75 -1.04 14.42 1.87
CA PHE A 75 -2.36 14.72 1.32
C PHE A 75 -3.34 15.09 2.44
N ILE A 76 -3.35 14.37 3.55
CA ILE A 76 -4.17 14.67 4.72
C ILE A 76 -3.90 16.10 5.26
N LYS A 77 -2.64 16.53 5.28
CA LYS A 77 -2.32 17.92 5.67
C LYS A 77 -2.91 18.97 4.73
N ASP A 78 -3.06 18.63 3.45
CA ASP A 78 -3.68 19.55 2.48
C ASP A 78 -5.22 19.50 2.64
N ILE A 79 -5.82 18.33 2.89
CA ILE A 79 -7.26 18.19 3.22
C ILE A 79 -7.64 19.05 4.44
N GLN A 80 -6.82 19.00 5.50
CA GLN A 80 -7.07 19.78 6.72
C GLN A 80 -7.03 21.29 6.50
N LYS A 81 -6.39 21.75 5.42
CA LYS A 81 -6.33 23.18 5.03
C LYS A 81 -7.42 23.59 4.06
N ASP A 82 -7.91 22.64 3.27
CA ASP A 82 -8.90 22.85 2.24
C ASP A 82 -10.00 21.80 2.33
N CYS A 83 -11.12 22.18 2.93
CA CYS A 83 -12.28 21.32 3.14
C CYS A 83 -12.85 20.74 1.83
N ALA A 84 -12.60 21.39 0.68
CA ALA A 84 -13.04 20.85 -0.61
C ALA A 84 -12.35 19.51 -0.97
N LEU A 85 -11.18 19.25 -0.41
CA LEU A 85 -10.45 17.99 -0.58
C LEU A 85 -10.96 16.88 0.36
N GLY A 86 -11.70 17.20 1.43
CA GLY A 86 -12.06 16.27 2.50
C GLY A 86 -12.94 15.11 2.03
N ASN A 87 -13.74 15.32 1.00
CA ASN A 87 -14.69 14.31 0.49
C ASN A 87 -14.22 13.62 -0.80
N VAL A 88 -12.97 13.85 -1.21
CA VAL A 88 -12.49 13.30 -2.49
C VAL A 88 -12.16 11.81 -2.40
N VAL A 89 -11.92 11.27 -1.20
CA VAL A 89 -11.69 9.83 -0.97
C VAL A 89 -12.92 9.24 -0.29
N SER A 90 -13.57 8.30 -0.96
CA SER A 90 -14.76 7.63 -0.42
C SER A 90 -14.42 6.56 0.60
N GLN A 91 -13.36 5.79 0.35
CA GLN A 91 -12.96 4.67 1.20
C GLN A 91 -11.45 4.65 1.37
N TRP A 92 -11.02 4.52 2.62
CA TRP A 92 -9.61 4.31 2.97
C TRP A 92 -9.44 2.87 3.41
N ILE A 93 -8.51 2.14 2.81
CA ILE A 93 -8.22 0.74 3.09
C ILE A 93 -6.78 0.67 3.58
N TYR A 94 -6.62 0.42 4.88
CA TYR A 94 -5.33 0.52 5.55
C TYR A 94 -5.31 -0.30 6.83
N ASN A 95 -4.22 -1.02 7.08
CA ASN A 95 -3.94 -1.70 8.34
C ASN A 95 -3.02 -0.84 9.21
N PRO A 96 -3.52 -0.20 10.28
CA PRO A 96 -2.66 0.59 11.14
C PRO A 96 -1.67 -0.30 11.92
N PRO A 97 -0.43 0.17 12.14
CA PRO A 97 0.59 -0.57 12.89
C PRO A 97 0.23 -0.69 14.36
N ARG A 98 -0.65 0.14 14.84
CA ARG A 98 -1.22 0.11 16.19
C ARG A 98 -2.60 0.73 16.18
N ARG A 99 -3.46 0.26 17.10
CA ARG A 99 -4.76 0.85 17.38
C ARG A 99 -4.71 1.49 18.75
N TYR A 100 -5.19 2.72 18.87
CA TYR A 100 -5.26 3.46 20.14
C TYR A 100 -6.44 4.42 20.10
N ASP A 101 -6.97 4.76 21.27
CA ASP A 101 -7.97 5.81 21.38
C ASP A 101 -7.30 7.16 21.19
N VAL A 102 -7.78 7.96 20.26
CA VAL A 102 -7.18 9.24 19.82
C VAL A 102 -7.03 10.24 20.98
N GLU A 103 -7.81 10.08 22.06
CA GLU A 103 -7.76 10.97 23.23
C GLU A 103 -6.50 10.81 24.10
N GLN A 104 -5.64 9.81 23.85
CA GLN A 104 -4.51 9.48 24.74
C GLN A 104 -3.11 9.87 24.19
N VAL A 105 -3.04 10.52 23.04
CA VAL A 105 -1.73 10.85 22.44
C VAL A 105 -1.20 12.17 22.97
N SER A 106 -0.36 12.10 23.99
CA SER A 106 0.51 13.21 24.37
C SER A 106 1.69 13.31 23.39
N ASP A 107 1.93 14.52 22.88
CA ASP A 107 3.05 14.90 22.01
C ASP A 107 4.44 14.50 22.58
N ASN A 108 4.89 13.29 22.34
CA ASN A 108 6.28 12.90 22.58
C ASN A 108 7.08 12.97 21.28
N LYS A 109 7.67 14.14 21.04
CA LYS A 109 8.41 14.54 19.82
C LYS A 109 9.83 13.93 19.70
N ASN A 110 10.15 12.81 20.33
CA ASN A 110 11.52 12.32 20.31
C ASN A 110 11.67 11.01 19.53
N GLY A 111 12.14 11.12 18.29
CA GLY A 111 12.91 10.07 17.60
C GLY A 111 12.13 8.90 17.03
N VAL A 112 10.86 9.08 16.66
CA VAL A 112 10.06 8.06 15.98
C VAL A 112 10.41 8.02 14.49
N LEU A 113 10.59 6.81 13.93
CA LEU A 113 10.76 6.57 12.50
C LEU A 113 9.67 7.30 11.70
N CYS A 114 10.04 7.97 10.61
CA CYS A 114 9.11 8.79 9.81
C CYS A 114 7.86 8.03 9.37
N GLY A 115 8.00 6.75 9.02
CA GLY A 115 6.91 5.92 8.55
C GLY A 115 5.80 5.69 9.59
N ILE A 116 6.15 5.47 10.87
CA ILE A 116 5.14 5.27 11.91
C ILE A 116 4.37 6.56 12.21
N VAL A 117 5.05 7.71 12.15
CA VAL A 117 4.38 9.02 12.30
C VAL A 117 3.41 9.27 11.15
N SER A 118 3.77 8.86 9.95
CA SER A 118 2.90 8.94 8.77
C SER A 118 1.70 8.00 8.93
N GLY A 119 1.93 6.77 9.39
CA GLY A 119 0.90 5.77 9.66
C GLY A 119 -0.10 6.20 10.72
N ASP A 120 0.37 6.73 11.84
CA ASP A 120 -0.49 7.26 12.92
C ASP A 120 -1.38 8.40 12.43
N LYS A 121 -0.83 9.37 11.69
CA LYS A 121 -1.61 10.47 11.13
C LYS A 121 -2.70 10.00 10.17
N VAL A 122 -2.39 9.00 9.36
CA VAL A 122 -3.38 8.40 8.46
C VAL A 122 -4.46 7.72 9.28
N TYR A 123 -4.11 6.95 10.30
CA TYR A 123 -5.06 6.27 11.17
C TYR A 123 -5.98 7.26 11.91
N GLU A 124 -5.42 8.30 12.53
CA GLU A 124 -6.17 9.37 13.21
C GLU A 124 -7.17 10.05 12.26
N TYR A 125 -6.73 10.33 11.03
CA TYR A 125 -7.60 10.92 10.02
C TYR A 125 -8.75 9.98 9.63
N ILE A 126 -8.46 8.70 9.39
CA ILE A 126 -9.46 7.69 9.03
C ILE A 126 -10.49 7.55 10.17
N GLN A 127 -10.04 7.42 11.42
CA GLN A 127 -10.93 7.30 12.59
C GLN A 127 -11.88 8.50 12.73
N SER A 128 -11.41 9.71 12.40
CA SER A 128 -12.17 10.94 12.56
C SER A 128 -13.12 11.24 11.40
N HIS A 129 -12.85 10.74 10.20
CA HIS A 129 -13.50 11.20 8.96
C HIS A 129 -14.05 10.07 8.07
N SER A 130 -13.63 8.82 8.28
CA SER A 130 -14.13 7.71 7.49
C SER A 130 -15.35 7.07 8.16
N PRO A 131 -16.48 6.93 7.45
CA PRO A 131 -17.66 6.25 8.01
C PRO A 131 -17.52 4.72 8.05
N LEU A 132 -16.51 4.16 7.39
CA LEU A 132 -16.31 2.73 7.27
C LEU A 132 -15.03 2.31 8.00
N ASP A 133 -15.19 1.63 9.13
CA ASP A 133 -14.13 0.82 9.71
C ASP A 133 -14.15 -0.56 9.02
N TRP A 134 -13.20 -0.79 8.12
CA TRP A 134 -13.04 -2.08 7.44
C TRP A 134 -12.55 -3.17 8.41
N GLY A 135 -12.21 -2.81 9.66
CA GLY A 135 -11.48 -3.70 10.54
C GLY A 135 -10.09 -4.01 9.97
N ASP A 136 -9.64 -5.23 10.17
CA ASP A 136 -8.39 -5.70 9.62
C ASP A 136 -8.58 -6.22 8.21
N VAL A 137 -7.82 -5.66 7.27
CA VAL A 137 -7.80 -6.11 5.88
C VAL A 137 -6.76 -7.21 5.74
N ILE A 138 -7.21 -8.45 5.69
CA ILE A 138 -6.36 -9.64 5.72
C ILE A 138 -6.67 -10.62 4.60
N GLU A 139 -5.75 -11.53 4.37
CA GLU A 139 -5.85 -12.63 3.42
C GLU A 139 -7.23 -13.31 3.46
N GLY A 140 -7.77 -13.58 2.28
CA GLY A 140 -9.05 -14.26 2.10
C GLY A 140 -10.27 -13.34 2.10
N MET A 141 -10.13 -12.06 2.48
CA MET A 141 -11.22 -11.09 2.31
C MET A 141 -11.46 -10.85 0.82
N SER A 142 -12.74 -10.76 0.45
CA SER A 142 -13.14 -10.39 -0.90
C SER A 142 -14.34 -9.45 -0.83
N PHE A 143 -14.29 -8.38 -1.63
CA PHE A 143 -15.38 -7.40 -1.72
C PHE A 143 -15.45 -6.82 -3.13
N SER A 144 -16.52 -6.09 -3.42
CA SER A 144 -16.73 -5.48 -4.73
C SER A 144 -16.76 -3.96 -4.64
N ILE A 145 -16.16 -3.31 -5.64
CA ILE A 145 -16.26 -1.86 -5.84
C ILE A 145 -16.89 -1.65 -7.21
N ASP A 146 -18.18 -1.41 -7.25
CA ASP A 146 -18.97 -1.16 -8.46
C ASP A 146 -18.65 -2.12 -9.63
N GLY A 147 -18.73 -3.45 -9.34
CA GLY A 147 -18.49 -4.52 -10.29
C GLY A 147 -17.04 -5.04 -10.34
N MET A 148 -16.06 -4.30 -9.82
CA MET A 148 -14.71 -4.83 -9.68
C MET A 148 -14.62 -5.69 -8.42
N THR A 149 -14.17 -6.92 -8.55
CA THR A 149 -13.86 -7.80 -7.42
C THR A 149 -12.44 -7.53 -6.94
N VAL A 150 -12.29 -7.36 -5.63
CA VAL A 150 -10.99 -7.22 -4.96
C VAL A 150 -10.83 -8.40 -4.01
N THR A 151 -9.78 -9.19 -4.20
CA THR A 151 -9.44 -10.31 -3.33
C THR A 151 -8.11 -10.01 -2.64
N VAL A 152 -8.12 -9.95 -1.31
CA VAL A 152 -6.95 -9.66 -0.49
C VAL A 152 -6.10 -10.92 -0.34
N LEU A 153 -4.80 -10.80 -0.64
CA LEU A 153 -3.83 -11.90 -0.62
C LEU A 153 -2.84 -11.81 0.54
N SER A 154 -2.65 -10.62 1.09
CA SER A 154 -1.72 -10.30 2.19
C SER A 154 -2.24 -9.08 2.95
N PRO A 155 -1.90 -8.92 4.24
CA PRO A 155 -1.19 -9.86 5.10
C PRO A 155 -2.09 -11.00 5.59
N ASP A 156 -1.49 -12.06 6.12
CA ASP A 156 -2.20 -12.96 7.01
C ASP A 156 -2.34 -12.35 8.43
N GLU A 157 -3.21 -12.94 9.26
CA GLU A 157 -3.45 -12.46 10.63
C GLU A 157 -2.17 -12.49 11.49
N GLY A 158 -1.32 -13.51 11.30
CA GLY A 158 -0.07 -13.65 12.05
C GLY A 158 0.91 -12.51 11.76
N LYS A 159 1.09 -12.16 10.49
CA LYS A 159 1.97 -11.06 10.06
C LYS A 159 1.48 -9.71 10.58
N LEU A 160 0.16 -9.47 10.54
CA LEU A 160 -0.42 -8.25 11.07
C LEU A 160 -0.27 -8.14 12.59
N ASN A 161 -0.41 -9.26 13.30
CA ASN A 161 -0.20 -9.30 14.75
C ASN A 161 1.26 -9.01 15.12
N LEU A 162 2.24 -9.55 14.38
CA LEU A 162 3.66 -9.24 14.58
C LEU A 162 3.96 -7.75 14.40
N LEU A 163 3.36 -7.10 13.39
CA LEU A 163 3.46 -5.65 13.22
C LEU A 163 2.96 -4.92 14.47
N ARG A 164 1.79 -5.30 14.97
CA ARG A 164 1.17 -4.68 16.14
C ARG A 164 1.96 -4.91 17.42
N GLU A 165 2.51 -6.10 17.61
CA GLU A 165 3.40 -6.40 18.73
C GLU A 165 4.64 -5.51 18.71
N LYS A 166 5.26 -5.32 17.54
CA LYS A 166 6.43 -4.44 17.37
C LYS A 166 6.12 -3.00 17.80
N TYR A 167 4.91 -2.51 17.52
CA TYR A 167 4.52 -1.11 17.71
C TYR A 167 3.52 -0.86 18.85
N SER A 168 3.04 -1.92 19.54
CA SER A 168 2.07 -1.81 20.66
C SER A 168 2.64 -1.14 21.91
N ASN A 169 3.95 -1.21 22.10
CA ASN A 169 4.58 -0.59 23.24
C ASN A 169 4.94 0.85 22.92
N ASN A 170 4.35 1.82 23.65
CA ASN A 170 4.67 3.26 23.62
C ASN A 170 6.10 3.57 24.07
N ARG A 171 7.04 2.63 23.95
CA ARG A 171 8.45 2.90 24.19
C ARG A 171 9.02 3.63 22.98
N PRO A 172 9.61 4.83 23.14
CA PRO A 172 10.46 5.39 22.11
C PRO A 172 11.52 4.32 21.81
N LEU A 173 11.60 3.85 20.55
CA LEU A 173 12.65 2.94 20.13
C LEU A 173 13.99 3.57 20.51
N CYS A 174 14.72 2.88 21.35
CA CYS A 174 16.02 3.33 21.81
C CYS A 174 16.92 3.51 20.59
N LYS A 175 17.63 4.61 20.49
CA LYS A 175 18.52 4.97 19.36
C LYS A 175 19.60 3.94 19.01
N SER A 176 19.67 2.80 19.71
CA SER A 176 20.68 1.76 19.50
C SER A 176 20.31 0.73 18.43
N GLU A 177 19.09 0.71 17.90
CA GLU A 177 18.69 -0.25 16.87
C GLU A 177 18.41 0.38 15.49
N THR A 178 18.55 1.68 15.37
CA THR A 178 18.41 2.36 14.07
C THR A 178 19.76 2.52 13.37
N ASN A 179 20.39 1.40 13.04
CA ASN A 179 21.31 1.33 11.92
C ASN A 179 20.55 0.90 10.64
N GLU A 180 19.31 1.26 10.49
CA GLU A 180 18.78 1.47 9.16
C GLU A 180 19.43 2.76 8.64
N VAL A 181 20.66 2.61 8.19
CA VAL A 181 21.25 3.47 7.19
C VAL A 181 20.16 3.57 6.11
N SER A 182 19.64 4.77 5.88
CA SER A 182 19.08 5.09 4.58
C SER A 182 20.16 4.66 3.61
N VAL A 183 19.99 3.51 2.98
CA VAL A 183 20.84 3.08 1.89
C VAL A 183 20.52 4.09 0.81
N GLU A 184 21.27 5.20 0.81
CA GLU A 184 21.50 5.92 -0.44
C GLU A 184 21.82 4.82 -1.42
N ALA A 185 21.10 4.75 -2.54
CA ALA A 185 21.25 3.75 -3.57
C ALA A 185 22.75 3.53 -3.81
N GLY A 186 23.34 2.65 -3.02
CA GLY A 186 24.69 2.18 -3.21
C GLY A 186 24.66 1.49 -4.55
N ASN A 187 25.67 1.70 -5.38
CA ASN A 187 25.83 1.21 -6.73
C ASN A 187 25.01 -0.05 -6.96
N VAL A 188 23.76 0.13 -7.43
CA VAL A 188 22.91 -0.96 -7.86
C VAL A 188 23.69 -1.56 -9.02
N VAL A 189 24.16 -2.77 -8.86
CA VAL A 189 24.72 -3.52 -9.98
C VAL A 189 23.55 -3.67 -10.92
N ASP A 190 23.65 -2.96 -12.05
CA ASP A 190 22.63 -2.99 -13.09
C ASP A 190 22.58 -4.41 -13.66
N ASP A 191 21.50 -5.12 -13.40
CA ASP A 191 21.27 -6.48 -13.86
C ASP A 191 20.37 -6.54 -15.11
N TYR A 192 20.04 -5.37 -15.72
CA TYR A 192 19.23 -5.30 -16.94
C TYR A 192 19.82 -6.10 -18.12
N ALA A 193 21.11 -6.36 -18.11
CA ALA A 193 21.77 -7.18 -19.13
C ALA A 193 21.69 -8.70 -18.81
N THR A 194 21.26 -9.09 -17.62
CA THR A 194 21.19 -10.50 -17.21
C THR A 194 19.93 -11.13 -17.81
N LEU A 195 20.08 -12.22 -18.56
CA LEU A 195 18.92 -12.94 -19.07
C LEU A 195 18.15 -13.59 -17.92
N LEU A 196 16.82 -13.63 -18.03
CA LEU A 196 15.93 -14.17 -16.98
C LEU A 196 16.33 -15.61 -16.56
N ASN A 197 16.82 -16.42 -17.48
CA ASN A 197 17.27 -17.79 -17.22
C ASN A 197 18.61 -17.88 -16.49
N ASP A 198 19.37 -16.79 -16.43
CA ASP A 198 20.68 -16.72 -15.79
C ASP A 198 20.60 -16.21 -14.34
N PHE A 199 19.40 -15.82 -13.90
CA PHE A 199 19.18 -15.47 -12.49
C PHE A 199 19.24 -16.73 -11.62
N ASN A 200 20.11 -16.71 -10.60
CA ASN A 200 20.23 -17.81 -9.65
C ASN A 200 19.14 -17.69 -8.55
N ILE A 201 18.04 -18.41 -8.75
CA ILE A 201 16.90 -18.45 -7.80
C ILE A 201 17.30 -19.11 -6.46
N GLU A 202 18.35 -19.93 -6.44
CA GLU A 202 18.80 -20.61 -5.21
C GLU A 202 19.37 -19.66 -4.16
N CYS A 203 19.76 -18.45 -4.57
CA CYS A 203 20.29 -17.41 -3.68
C CYS A 203 19.21 -16.44 -3.14
N PHE A 204 17.94 -16.65 -3.50
CA PHE A 204 16.85 -15.78 -3.05
C PHE A 204 16.65 -15.93 -1.53
N GLN A 205 16.67 -14.80 -0.84
CA GLN A 205 16.27 -14.70 0.57
C GLN A 205 15.03 -13.85 0.67
N GLU A 206 14.01 -14.36 1.35
CA GLU A 206 12.78 -13.61 1.58
C GLU A 206 13.05 -12.46 2.56
N ASP A 207 12.46 -11.30 2.31
CA ASP A 207 12.51 -10.16 3.23
C ASP A 207 11.91 -10.54 4.59
N THR A 208 12.63 -10.19 5.64
CA THR A 208 12.24 -10.46 7.03
C THR A 208 11.62 -9.25 7.73
N SER A 209 11.49 -8.12 7.03
CA SER A 209 10.84 -6.92 7.55
C SER A 209 9.38 -7.23 7.94
N VAL A 210 9.05 -6.89 9.17
CA VAL A 210 7.68 -7.06 9.68
C VAL A 210 6.72 -6.10 8.97
N GLU A 211 7.20 -4.91 8.61
CA GLU A 211 6.46 -3.90 7.88
C GLU A 211 6.09 -4.39 6.48
N ASN A 212 7.06 -4.89 5.72
CA ASN A 212 6.84 -5.45 4.39
C ASN A 212 5.95 -6.70 4.45
N ALA A 213 6.21 -7.60 5.39
CA ALA A 213 5.38 -8.79 5.58
C ALA A 213 3.92 -8.48 5.95
N SER A 214 3.63 -7.27 6.45
CA SER A 214 2.27 -6.80 6.77
C SER A 214 1.63 -5.98 5.65
N SER A 215 2.28 -5.86 4.50
CA SER A 215 1.75 -5.12 3.34
C SER A 215 0.45 -5.73 2.83
N ILE A 216 -0.53 -4.88 2.54
CA ILE A 216 -1.72 -5.29 1.81
C ILE A 216 -1.32 -5.56 0.36
N ALA A 217 -1.62 -6.77 -0.09
CA ALA A 217 -1.55 -7.17 -1.49
C ALA A 217 -2.93 -7.67 -1.95
N ALA A 218 -3.28 -7.43 -3.20
CA ALA A 218 -4.60 -7.79 -3.70
C ALA A 218 -4.62 -8.14 -5.19
N LEU A 219 -5.59 -8.98 -5.56
CA LEU A 219 -5.98 -9.27 -6.93
C LEU A 219 -7.23 -8.44 -7.27
N PHE A 220 -7.14 -7.61 -8.29
CA PHE A 220 -8.23 -6.82 -8.83
C PHE A 220 -8.75 -7.46 -10.11
N GLU A 221 -10.03 -7.80 -10.15
CA GLU A 221 -10.66 -8.47 -11.29
C GLU A 221 -11.86 -7.66 -11.78
N TYR A 222 -11.87 -7.29 -13.07
CA TYR A 222 -12.96 -6.55 -13.69
C TYR A 222 -13.10 -6.91 -15.17
N VAL A 223 -14.30 -7.43 -15.55
CA VAL A 223 -14.65 -7.78 -16.95
C VAL A 223 -13.54 -8.61 -17.62
N GLY A 224 -13.11 -9.69 -16.96
CA GLY A 224 -12.09 -10.61 -17.44
C GLY A 224 -10.66 -10.05 -17.44
N LYS A 225 -10.45 -8.84 -16.94
CA LYS A 225 -9.12 -8.25 -16.74
C LYS A 225 -8.68 -8.44 -15.31
N ARG A 226 -7.40 -8.74 -15.10
CA ARG A 226 -6.78 -9.03 -13.82
C ARG A 226 -5.52 -8.21 -13.61
N VAL A 227 -5.47 -7.50 -12.49
CA VAL A 227 -4.26 -6.81 -12.02
C VAL A 227 -3.88 -7.39 -10.66
N LEU A 228 -2.67 -7.91 -10.56
CA LEU A 228 -2.09 -8.40 -9.32
C LEU A 228 -1.18 -7.30 -8.74
N TRP A 229 -1.56 -6.77 -7.59
CA TRP A 229 -0.75 -5.80 -6.85
C TRP A 229 -0.15 -6.48 -5.63
N LEU A 230 1.17 -6.55 -5.58
CA LEU A 230 1.91 -7.24 -4.52
C LEU A 230 2.44 -6.29 -3.46
N SER A 231 2.56 -4.98 -3.75
CA SER A 231 3.22 -4.02 -2.86
C SER A 231 4.56 -4.58 -2.38
N ASP A 232 4.89 -4.48 -1.09
CA ASP A 232 6.11 -5.06 -0.52
C ASP A 232 5.88 -6.39 0.20
N SER A 233 4.74 -7.04 -0.08
CA SER A 233 4.40 -8.32 0.56
C SER A 233 5.41 -9.41 0.24
N VAL A 234 5.58 -10.32 1.20
CA VAL A 234 6.54 -11.41 1.09
C VAL A 234 5.99 -12.59 0.27
N PRO A 235 6.82 -13.22 -0.58
CA PRO A 235 6.40 -14.29 -1.47
C PRO A 235 5.71 -15.46 -0.80
N SER A 236 6.17 -15.88 0.39
CA SER A 236 5.57 -17.01 1.11
C SER A 236 4.09 -16.80 1.44
N VAL A 237 3.69 -15.59 1.84
CA VAL A 237 2.29 -15.26 2.12
C VAL A 237 1.47 -15.27 0.84
N ILE A 238 1.99 -14.63 -0.22
CA ILE A 238 1.30 -14.56 -1.52
C ILE A 238 1.09 -15.96 -2.11
N MET A 239 2.12 -16.79 -2.13
CA MET A 239 2.04 -18.15 -2.67
C MET A 239 1.03 -19.00 -1.89
N HIS A 240 1.02 -18.87 -0.55
CA HIS A 240 0.05 -19.56 0.30
C HIS A 240 -1.38 -19.12 -0.02
N SER A 241 -1.60 -17.83 -0.15
CA SER A 241 -2.89 -17.23 -0.49
C SER A 241 -3.40 -17.69 -1.86
N LEU A 242 -2.54 -17.63 -2.87
CA LEU A 242 -2.86 -18.11 -4.21
C LEU A 242 -3.18 -19.60 -4.22
N PHE A 243 -2.46 -20.41 -3.45
CA PHE A 243 -2.75 -21.84 -3.31
C PHE A 243 -4.14 -22.09 -2.70
N LYS A 244 -4.51 -21.34 -1.65
CA LYS A 244 -5.87 -21.39 -1.07
C LYS A 244 -6.97 -21.07 -2.08
N LEU A 245 -6.68 -20.16 -3.03
CA LEU A 245 -7.58 -19.80 -4.13
C LEU A 245 -7.59 -20.83 -5.26
N GLY A 246 -6.83 -21.94 -5.13
CA GLY A 246 -6.77 -23.01 -6.12
C GLY A 246 -5.75 -22.83 -7.24
N TYR A 247 -4.90 -21.82 -7.15
CA TYR A 247 -3.81 -21.64 -8.11
C TYR A 247 -2.61 -22.51 -7.75
N SER A 248 -1.91 -23.01 -8.76
CA SER A 248 -0.75 -23.91 -8.64
C SER A 248 0.05 -23.92 -9.94
N GLU A 249 1.13 -24.67 -10.00
CA GLU A 249 1.87 -24.90 -11.26
C GLU A 249 0.97 -25.47 -12.39
N ALA A 250 0.01 -26.34 -12.02
CA ALA A 250 -0.92 -26.94 -12.96
C ALA A 250 -2.10 -26.01 -13.31
N ASN A 251 -2.41 -25.04 -12.45
CA ASN A 251 -3.51 -24.08 -12.64
C ASN A 251 -2.99 -22.66 -12.32
N LYS A 252 -2.29 -22.07 -13.26
CA LYS A 252 -1.63 -20.77 -13.08
C LYS A 252 -2.63 -19.63 -13.09
N LEU A 253 -2.42 -18.66 -12.20
CA LEU A 253 -3.11 -17.36 -12.28
C LEU A 253 -2.58 -16.60 -13.51
N HIS A 254 -3.48 -16.24 -14.43
CA HIS A 254 -3.16 -15.36 -15.55
C HIS A 254 -3.58 -13.93 -15.23
N CYS A 255 -2.66 -13.00 -15.26
CA CYS A 255 -2.88 -11.57 -15.04
C CYS A 255 -2.56 -10.77 -16.29
N ASP A 256 -3.30 -9.68 -16.53
CA ASP A 256 -2.99 -8.70 -17.57
C ASP A 256 -1.84 -7.77 -17.12
N ALA A 257 -1.70 -7.55 -15.81
CA ALA A 257 -0.58 -6.81 -15.21
C ALA A 257 -0.24 -7.37 -13.83
N VAL A 258 1.04 -7.34 -13.50
CA VAL A 258 1.57 -7.64 -12.17
C VAL A 258 2.43 -6.46 -11.73
N LEU A 259 2.07 -5.86 -10.58
CA LEU A 259 2.88 -4.86 -9.91
C LEU A 259 3.77 -5.61 -8.92
N LEU A 260 5.05 -5.69 -9.26
CA LEU A 260 6.01 -6.57 -8.59
C LEU A 260 6.22 -6.16 -7.13
N SER A 261 6.45 -7.16 -6.28
CA SER A 261 6.76 -6.94 -4.88
C SER A 261 8.07 -6.17 -4.72
N HIS A 262 8.11 -5.30 -3.70
CA HIS A 262 9.29 -4.56 -3.24
C HIS A 262 10.03 -3.87 -4.41
N HIS A 263 9.26 -3.21 -5.30
CA HIS A 263 9.72 -2.48 -6.48
C HIS A 263 10.53 -3.34 -7.46
N GLY A 264 10.41 -4.68 -7.40
CA GLY A 264 11.22 -5.63 -8.15
C GLY A 264 12.64 -5.81 -7.58
N SER A 265 12.89 -5.37 -6.35
CA SER A 265 14.16 -5.59 -5.67
C SER A 265 14.43 -7.07 -5.44
N VAL A 266 15.68 -7.48 -5.53
CA VAL A 266 16.18 -8.75 -5.01
C VAL A 266 16.52 -8.49 -3.54
N ALA A 267 15.56 -8.67 -2.66
CA ALA A 267 15.79 -8.47 -1.23
C ALA A 267 16.71 -9.53 -0.66
#